data_5c7ad9ac88588e7fc3bb634a471d9795
#
_entry.id   5c7ad9ac88588e7fc3bb634a471d9795
#
_cell.length_a   1.000
_cell.length_b   1.000
_cell.length_c   1.000
_cell.angle_alpha   90.00
_cell.angle_beta   90.00
_cell.angle_gamma   90.00
#
_symmetry.space_group_name_H-M   'P 1'
#
loop_
_entity.id
_entity.type
_entity.pdbx_description
1 polymer ?
#
loop_
_entity_poly.entity_id
_entity_poly.type
_entity_poly.pdbx_seq_one_letter_code
_entity_poly.pdbx_strand_id
1 'polypeptide(L)'
;MTRQAPTPLTASLAVVLPAALWGAVWWPLRYLDQQGVPGEWSIGFVNLVAALMLLPFLIFWFRQYRAHLGKALLIGVATGTGITLYYLGIIHTSIIRATLFFYMTPIWATLIGIYWLKEPSTFRRWTAIGIGLVGLILLLSGDHIRAFNIGDFLAFLSGVSWAIGGAMLNRYNDVPFVASTFFQFLVAAVVIFPISLMVGILIVPDFGDFWVQTPVMIIAALVLFLPSILSIFWASQYLFPGRVGLLMMSEVLVAVISTSLLLEDEQLQFIHWIGAALIIIASIVELTPARKKAESPAIK
;
A
#
# COMPACT_ATOMS: atom_id res chain seq x y z
N MET A 1 -14.57 8.34 -26.81
CA MET A 1 -15.43 7.68 -25.80
C MET A 1 -15.12 8.33 -24.45
N THR A 2 -16.00 9.18 -23.95
CA THR A 2 -15.92 9.76 -22.60
C THR A 2 -16.15 8.61 -21.61
N ARG A 3 -15.06 8.13 -20.96
CA ARG A 3 -15.22 7.15 -19.88
C ARG A 3 -15.99 7.83 -18.75
N GLN A 4 -17.20 7.34 -18.45
CA GLN A 4 -17.91 7.78 -17.27
C GLN A 4 -17.04 7.52 -16.03
N ALA A 5 -16.87 8.52 -15.18
CA ALA A 5 -16.16 8.35 -13.93
C ALA A 5 -16.85 7.27 -13.07
N PRO A 6 -16.09 6.39 -12.40
CA PRO A 6 -16.68 5.37 -11.54
C PRO A 6 -17.45 6.01 -10.38
N THR A 7 -18.43 5.27 -9.84
CA THR A 7 -19.08 5.74 -8.60
C THR A 7 -18.07 5.75 -7.44
N PRO A 8 -18.24 6.60 -6.43
CA PRO A 8 -17.37 6.61 -5.26
C PRO A 8 -17.29 5.25 -4.55
N LEU A 9 -18.36 4.48 -4.57
CA LEU A 9 -18.40 3.13 -4.02
C LEU A 9 -17.53 2.17 -4.84
N THR A 10 -17.69 2.16 -6.18
CA THR A 10 -16.87 1.30 -7.07
C THR A 10 -15.38 1.59 -6.90
N ALA A 11 -14.99 2.87 -6.89
CA ALA A 11 -13.59 3.24 -6.68
C ALA A 11 -13.10 2.82 -5.28
N SER A 12 -13.94 2.89 -4.25
CA SER A 12 -13.56 2.47 -2.89
C SER A 12 -13.41 0.95 -2.76
N LEU A 13 -14.30 0.18 -3.38
CA LEU A 13 -14.17 -1.29 -3.43
C LEU A 13 -12.92 -1.72 -4.20
N ALA A 14 -12.54 -0.96 -5.24
CA ALA A 14 -11.29 -1.16 -5.98
C ALA A 14 -10.02 -0.79 -5.18
N VAL A 15 -10.15 -0.27 -3.95
CA VAL A 15 -9.07 -0.16 -2.96
C VAL A 15 -9.19 -1.26 -1.92
N VAL A 16 -10.35 -1.42 -1.29
CA VAL A 16 -10.56 -2.35 -0.15
C VAL A 16 -10.25 -3.80 -0.53
N LEU A 17 -10.79 -4.29 -1.66
CA LEU A 17 -10.63 -5.68 -2.05
C LEU A 17 -9.17 -6.03 -2.41
N PRO A 18 -8.47 -5.25 -3.25
CA PRO A 18 -7.06 -5.51 -3.53
C PRO A 18 -6.13 -5.28 -2.34
N ALA A 19 -6.43 -4.32 -1.45
CA ALA A 19 -5.67 -4.15 -0.23
C ALA A 19 -5.86 -5.37 0.70
N ALA A 20 -7.08 -5.88 0.83
CA ALA A 20 -7.35 -7.12 1.55
C ALA A 20 -6.57 -8.31 0.96
N LEU A 21 -6.54 -8.44 -0.38
CA LEU A 21 -5.73 -9.44 -1.06
C LEU A 21 -4.22 -9.27 -0.77
N TRP A 22 -3.75 -8.02 -0.73
CA TRP A 22 -2.37 -7.71 -0.36
C TRP A 22 -2.03 -8.18 1.05
N GLY A 23 -2.98 -8.19 1.97
CA GLY A 23 -2.83 -8.77 3.31
C GLY A 23 -2.42 -10.25 3.34
N ALA A 24 -2.57 -10.98 2.24
CA ALA A 24 -2.12 -12.36 2.11
C ALA A 24 -0.66 -12.50 1.59
N VAL A 25 0.02 -11.40 1.26
CA VAL A 25 1.38 -11.40 0.68
C VAL A 25 2.42 -11.99 1.65
N TRP A 26 2.17 -11.93 2.97
CA TRP A 26 3.06 -12.52 3.96
C TRP A 26 3.28 -14.03 3.74
N TRP A 27 2.28 -14.75 3.25
CA TRP A 27 2.34 -16.21 3.08
C TRP A 27 3.38 -16.66 2.03
N PRO A 28 3.33 -16.22 0.75
CA PRO A 28 4.37 -16.58 -0.21
C PRO A 28 5.75 -16.05 0.19
N LEU A 29 5.86 -14.89 0.81
CA LEU A 29 7.15 -14.34 1.26
C LEU A 29 7.76 -15.19 2.38
N ARG A 30 6.96 -15.60 3.38
CA ARG A 30 7.41 -16.50 4.45
C ARG A 30 7.81 -17.87 3.90
N TYR A 31 7.06 -18.40 2.96
CA TYR A 31 7.40 -19.65 2.29
C TYR A 31 8.77 -19.53 1.58
N LEU A 32 9.00 -18.49 0.81
CA LEU A 32 10.26 -18.26 0.09
C LEU A 32 11.45 -18.12 1.05
N ASP A 33 11.28 -17.41 2.15
CA ASP A 33 12.31 -17.26 3.19
C ASP A 33 12.66 -18.62 3.81
N GLN A 34 11.68 -19.47 4.10
CA GLN A 34 11.87 -20.84 4.59
C GLN A 34 12.57 -21.75 3.58
N GLN A 35 12.49 -21.43 2.28
CA GLN A 35 13.19 -22.13 1.21
C GLN A 35 14.57 -21.53 0.88
N GLY A 36 15.09 -20.64 1.73
CA GLY A 36 16.43 -20.05 1.58
C GLY A 36 16.52 -18.89 0.57
N VAL A 37 15.37 -18.31 0.14
CA VAL A 37 15.35 -17.12 -0.70
C VAL A 37 15.17 -15.88 0.17
N PRO A 38 16.20 -15.04 0.37
CA PRO A 38 16.10 -13.84 1.21
C PRO A 38 15.02 -12.87 0.72
N GLY A 39 14.38 -12.17 1.67
CA GLY A 39 13.25 -11.30 1.41
C GLY A 39 13.51 -10.23 0.35
N GLU A 40 14.72 -9.63 0.34
CA GLU A 40 15.12 -8.60 -0.64
C GLU A 40 15.10 -9.14 -2.07
N TRP A 41 15.57 -10.38 -2.27
CA TRP A 41 15.56 -11.04 -3.58
C TRP A 41 14.16 -11.44 -4.00
N SER A 42 13.37 -11.99 -3.06
CA SER A 42 11.96 -12.34 -3.31
C SER A 42 11.17 -11.12 -3.74
N ILE A 43 11.26 -10.02 -3.00
CA ILE A 43 10.55 -8.77 -3.30
C ILE A 43 11.10 -8.11 -4.56
N GLY A 44 12.43 -8.04 -4.73
CA GLY A 44 13.04 -7.49 -5.92
C GLY A 44 12.58 -8.21 -7.18
N PHE A 45 12.61 -9.54 -7.17
CA PHE A 45 12.21 -10.36 -8.32
C PHE A 45 10.70 -10.30 -8.60
N VAL A 46 9.85 -10.38 -7.58
CA VAL A 46 8.39 -10.25 -7.73
C VAL A 46 8.01 -8.89 -8.36
N ASN A 47 8.63 -7.80 -7.90
CA ASN A 47 8.42 -6.49 -8.48
C ASN A 47 8.97 -6.39 -9.91
N LEU A 48 10.12 -7.01 -10.21
CA LEU A 48 10.68 -7.07 -11.56
C LEU A 48 9.74 -7.81 -12.52
N VAL A 49 9.22 -8.97 -12.12
CA VAL A 49 8.24 -9.74 -12.92
C VAL A 49 7.00 -8.91 -13.18
N ALA A 50 6.44 -8.26 -12.16
CA ALA A 50 5.27 -7.40 -12.32
C ALA A 50 5.55 -6.22 -13.29
N ALA A 51 6.73 -5.60 -13.22
CA ALA A 51 7.15 -4.58 -14.18
C ALA A 51 7.26 -5.14 -15.59
N LEU A 52 7.92 -6.29 -15.77
CA LEU A 52 8.09 -6.92 -17.10
C LEU A 52 6.73 -7.30 -17.72
N MET A 53 5.74 -7.70 -16.92
CA MET A 53 4.38 -7.96 -17.41
C MET A 53 3.67 -6.71 -17.94
N LEU A 54 4.00 -5.53 -17.42
CA LEU A 54 3.46 -4.26 -17.89
C LEU A 54 4.24 -3.64 -19.06
N LEU A 55 5.48 -4.06 -19.27
CA LEU A 55 6.35 -3.51 -20.32
C LEU A 55 5.74 -3.58 -21.73
N PRO A 56 5.14 -4.71 -22.20
CA PRO A 56 4.49 -4.77 -23.50
C PRO A 56 3.40 -3.70 -23.69
N PHE A 57 2.64 -3.41 -22.62
CA PHE A 57 1.63 -2.35 -22.68
C PHE A 57 2.24 -0.98 -22.85
N LEU A 58 3.35 -0.67 -22.17
CA LEU A 58 4.07 0.59 -22.36
C LEU A 58 4.61 0.73 -23.77
N ILE A 59 5.17 -0.33 -24.35
CA ILE A 59 5.72 -0.35 -25.71
C ILE A 59 4.59 -0.14 -26.71
N PHE A 60 3.50 -0.89 -26.60
CA PHE A 60 2.38 -0.83 -27.54
C PHE A 60 1.70 0.54 -27.55
N TRP A 61 1.49 1.16 -26.37
CA TRP A 61 0.91 2.50 -26.25
C TRP A 61 1.94 3.59 -26.04
N PHE A 62 3.21 3.39 -26.39
CA PHE A 62 4.28 4.34 -26.14
C PHE A 62 3.98 5.75 -26.68
N ARG A 63 3.45 5.85 -27.92
CA ARG A 63 3.09 7.15 -28.50
C ARG A 63 2.07 7.93 -27.67
N GLN A 64 1.14 7.23 -27.03
CA GLN A 64 0.12 7.81 -26.17
C GLN A 64 0.69 8.18 -24.78
N TYR A 65 1.62 7.36 -24.26
CA TYR A 65 2.14 7.50 -22.90
C TYR A 65 3.35 8.44 -22.80
N ARG A 66 4.10 8.65 -23.88
CA ARG A 66 5.38 9.38 -23.87
C ARG A 66 5.32 10.77 -23.24
N ALA A 67 4.21 11.51 -23.42
CA ALA A 67 4.03 12.83 -22.83
C ALA A 67 3.84 12.79 -21.30
N HIS A 68 3.48 11.64 -20.75
CA HIS A 68 3.19 11.45 -19.34
C HIS A 68 4.28 10.66 -18.58
N LEU A 69 5.30 10.11 -19.29
CA LEU A 69 6.30 9.21 -18.68
C LEU A 69 7.07 9.87 -17.54
N GLY A 70 7.39 11.17 -17.63
CA GLY A 70 8.07 11.89 -16.56
C GLY A 70 7.25 11.96 -15.28
N LYS A 71 5.93 12.27 -15.39
CA LYS A 71 5.04 12.28 -14.25
C LYS A 71 4.81 10.85 -13.70
N ALA A 72 4.65 9.86 -14.59
CA ALA A 72 4.50 8.47 -14.21
C ALA A 72 5.75 7.96 -13.46
N LEU A 73 6.94 8.32 -13.89
CA LEU A 73 8.19 8.01 -13.20
C LEU A 73 8.24 8.65 -11.81
N LEU A 74 7.87 9.92 -11.68
CA LEU A 74 7.83 10.60 -10.37
C LEU A 74 6.87 9.91 -9.39
N ILE A 75 5.69 9.51 -9.88
CA ILE A 75 4.73 8.72 -9.09
C ILE A 75 5.37 7.38 -8.69
N GLY A 76 5.98 6.69 -9.66
CA GLY A 76 6.67 5.42 -9.43
C GLY A 76 7.84 5.53 -8.45
N VAL A 77 8.61 6.61 -8.50
CA VAL A 77 9.69 6.87 -7.53
C VAL A 77 9.12 7.04 -6.12
N ALA A 78 8.08 7.87 -5.95
CA ALA A 78 7.48 8.08 -4.64
C ALA A 78 6.87 6.78 -4.09
N THR A 79 6.07 6.06 -4.87
CA THR A 79 5.39 4.84 -4.40
C THR A 79 6.33 3.64 -4.31
N GLY A 80 7.22 3.44 -5.28
CA GLY A 80 8.19 2.33 -5.29
C GLY A 80 9.23 2.45 -4.18
N THR A 81 9.74 3.66 -3.93
CA THR A 81 10.60 3.91 -2.76
C THR A 81 9.82 3.71 -1.46
N GLY A 82 8.55 4.16 -1.41
CA GLY A 82 7.69 3.95 -0.24
C GLY A 82 7.58 2.48 0.12
N ILE A 83 7.23 1.62 -0.85
CA ILE A 83 7.07 0.18 -0.58
C ILE A 83 8.41 -0.47 -0.21
N THR A 84 9.52 -0.08 -0.85
CA THR A 84 10.86 -0.58 -0.50
C THR A 84 11.24 -0.22 0.93
N LEU A 85 11.02 1.04 1.35
CA LEU A 85 11.29 1.48 2.71
C LEU A 85 10.43 0.74 3.75
N TYR A 86 9.20 0.37 3.40
CA TYR A 86 8.34 -0.45 4.26
C TYR A 86 8.94 -1.83 4.51
N TYR A 87 9.36 -2.53 3.45
CA TYR A 87 9.98 -3.83 3.59
C TYR A 87 11.29 -3.79 4.38
N LEU A 88 12.13 -2.79 4.13
CA LEU A 88 13.35 -2.59 4.91
C LEU A 88 13.04 -2.22 6.37
N GLY A 89 11.97 -1.48 6.59
CA GLY A 89 11.44 -1.23 7.93
C GLY A 89 11.13 -2.54 8.67
N ILE A 90 10.44 -3.48 8.02
CA ILE A 90 10.12 -4.79 8.60
C ILE A 90 11.39 -5.57 8.98
N ILE A 91 12.44 -5.51 8.17
CA ILE A 91 13.69 -6.21 8.43
C ILE A 91 14.44 -5.64 9.66
N HIS A 92 14.39 -4.31 9.86
CA HIS A 92 15.13 -3.63 10.93
C HIS A 92 14.34 -3.40 12.23
N THR A 93 13.00 -3.59 12.19
CA THR A 93 12.15 -3.56 13.39
C THR A 93 11.19 -4.74 13.35
N SER A 94 10.20 -4.79 14.24
CA SER A 94 9.17 -5.83 14.13
C SER A 94 8.14 -5.48 13.06
N ILE A 95 7.51 -6.49 12.45
CA ILE A 95 6.41 -6.34 11.48
C ILE A 95 5.33 -5.42 12.06
N ILE A 96 4.99 -5.61 13.34
CA ILE A 96 4.00 -4.82 14.06
C ILE A 96 4.38 -3.34 14.08
N ARG A 97 5.61 -3.00 14.47
CA ARG A 97 6.07 -1.61 14.55
C ARG A 97 6.16 -0.97 13.16
N ALA A 98 6.74 -1.68 12.18
CA ALA A 98 6.80 -1.20 10.81
C ALA A 98 5.39 -0.91 10.27
N THR A 99 4.43 -1.80 10.51
CA THR A 99 3.04 -1.63 10.10
C THR A 99 2.40 -0.43 10.80
N LEU A 100 2.59 -0.24 12.11
CA LEU A 100 2.08 0.92 12.83
C LEU A 100 2.59 2.24 12.24
N PHE A 101 3.89 2.34 11.98
CA PHE A 101 4.48 3.56 11.41
C PHE A 101 4.06 3.80 9.96
N PHE A 102 3.99 2.76 9.14
CA PHE A 102 3.48 2.86 7.76
C PHE A 102 2.03 3.33 7.74
N TYR A 103 1.17 2.76 8.58
CA TYR A 103 -0.27 3.11 8.63
C TYR A 103 -0.58 4.44 9.35
N MET A 104 0.41 5.26 9.66
CA MET A 104 0.24 6.70 9.81
C MET A 104 -0.03 7.40 8.45
N THR A 105 0.10 6.67 7.33
CA THR A 105 -0.19 7.14 5.96
C THR A 105 -1.50 7.92 5.82
N PRO A 106 -2.66 7.51 6.38
CA PRO A 106 -3.90 8.29 6.28
C PRO A 106 -3.79 9.72 6.82
N ILE A 107 -2.96 9.95 7.85
CA ILE A 107 -2.69 11.29 8.38
C ILE A 107 -1.94 12.12 7.33
N TRP A 108 -0.81 11.59 6.83
CA TRP A 108 0.03 12.28 5.85
C TRP A 108 -0.74 12.53 4.55
N ALA A 109 -1.45 11.51 4.06
CA ALA A 109 -2.26 11.61 2.86
C ALA A 109 -3.38 12.65 2.99
N THR A 110 -4.02 12.76 4.17
CA THR A 110 -5.04 13.78 4.43
C THR A 110 -4.43 15.17 4.51
N LEU A 111 -3.29 15.34 5.20
CA LEU A 111 -2.60 16.63 5.26
C LEU A 111 -2.16 17.09 3.86
N ILE A 112 -1.53 16.22 3.07
CA ILE A 112 -1.13 16.51 1.69
C ILE A 112 -2.37 16.82 0.84
N GLY A 113 -3.47 16.08 1.00
CA GLY A 113 -4.74 16.32 0.34
C GLY A 113 -5.28 17.72 0.62
N ILE A 114 -5.29 18.15 1.88
CA ILE A 114 -5.75 19.48 2.29
C ILE A 114 -4.83 20.57 1.71
N TYR A 115 -3.52 20.49 1.92
CA TYR A 115 -2.60 21.55 1.56
C TYR A 115 -2.31 21.61 0.06
N TRP A 116 -2.12 20.48 -0.61
CA TRP A 116 -1.72 20.43 -2.02
C TRP A 116 -2.89 20.25 -2.99
N LEU A 117 -3.86 19.39 -2.66
CA LEU A 117 -5.02 19.11 -3.53
C LEU A 117 -6.21 20.01 -3.22
N LYS A 118 -6.13 20.83 -2.15
CA LYS A 118 -7.23 21.68 -1.65
C LYS A 118 -8.48 20.87 -1.30
N GLU A 119 -8.28 19.67 -0.81
CA GLU A 119 -9.34 18.79 -0.36
C GLU A 119 -10.08 19.40 0.85
N PRO A 120 -11.42 19.41 0.87
CA PRO A 120 -12.14 19.90 2.03
C PRO A 120 -11.90 19.00 3.24
N SER A 121 -11.39 19.58 4.33
CA SER A 121 -11.24 18.91 5.60
C SER A 121 -12.61 18.69 6.25
N THR A 122 -12.92 17.45 6.63
CA THR A 122 -14.18 17.13 7.32
C THR A 122 -13.90 16.49 8.68
N PHE A 123 -14.67 16.88 9.70
CA PHE A 123 -14.58 16.27 11.03
C PHE A 123 -14.76 14.75 10.97
N ARG A 124 -15.66 14.27 10.11
CA ARG A 124 -15.91 12.85 9.88
C ARG A 124 -14.64 12.09 9.47
N ARG A 125 -13.83 12.65 8.55
CA ARG A 125 -12.57 12.03 8.11
C ARG A 125 -11.57 11.91 9.26
N TRP A 126 -11.38 12.98 10.02
CA TRP A 126 -10.47 12.94 11.17
C TRP A 126 -10.93 11.96 12.23
N THR A 127 -12.25 11.86 12.47
CA THR A 127 -12.82 10.85 13.36
C THR A 127 -12.57 9.43 12.84
N ALA A 128 -12.78 9.19 11.53
CA ALA A 128 -12.50 7.88 10.93
C ALA A 128 -11.01 7.51 11.02
N ILE A 129 -10.10 8.46 10.75
CA ILE A 129 -8.66 8.25 10.92
C ILE A 129 -8.33 7.94 12.38
N GLY A 130 -8.86 8.70 13.34
CA GLY A 130 -8.64 8.46 14.77
C GLY A 130 -9.12 7.07 15.21
N ILE A 131 -10.34 6.68 14.83
CA ILE A 131 -10.89 5.34 15.12
C ILE A 131 -10.03 4.25 14.47
N GLY A 132 -9.63 4.43 13.21
CA GLY A 132 -8.78 3.47 12.48
C GLY A 132 -7.41 3.28 13.14
N LEU A 133 -6.77 4.37 13.56
CA LEU A 133 -5.47 4.31 14.25
C LEU A 133 -5.58 3.67 15.64
N VAL A 134 -6.62 3.99 16.41
CA VAL A 134 -6.86 3.31 17.69
C VAL A 134 -7.09 1.81 17.45
N GLY A 135 -7.90 1.47 16.45
CA GLY A 135 -8.11 0.08 16.04
C GLY A 135 -6.81 -0.62 15.66
N LEU A 136 -5.95 0.04 14.89
CA LEU A 136 -4.64 -0.47 14.49
C LEU A 136 -3.72 -0.72 15.70
N ILE A 137 -3.65 0.24 16.63
CA ILE A 137 -2.85 0.09 17.86
C ILE A 137 -3.34 -1.10 18.68
N LEU A 138 -4.66 -1.26 18.83
CA LEU A 138 -5.23 -2.39 19.57
C LEU A 138 -5.00 -3.72 18.86
N LEU A 139 -5.18 -3.76 17.53
CA LEU A 139 -4.99 -4.97 16.72
C LEU A 139 -3.53 -5.44 16.72
N LEU A 140 -2.59 -4.52 16.81
CA LEU A 140 -1.16 -4.80 16.80
C LEU A 140 -0.54 -4.64 18.21
N SER A 141 -1.37 -4.64 19.27
CA SER A 141 -0.89 -4.52 20.65
C SER A 141 -0.12 -5.78 21.10
N GLY A 142 0.93 -5.59 21.91
CA GLY A 142 1.80 -6.64 22.45
C GLY A 142 3.03 -6.06 23.11
N ASP A 143 3.97 -6.90 23.57
CA ASP A 143 5.21 -6.50 24.27
C ASP A 143 6.26 -5.86 23.34
N HIS A 144 5.91 -4.72 22.72
CA HIS A 144 6.74 -4.09 21.69
C HIS A 144 7.32 -2.73 22.08
N ILE A 145 7.33 -2.41 23.38
CA ILE A 145 7.95 -1.16 23.89
C ILE A 145 9.47 -1.30 23.83
N ARG A 146 10.04 -0.86 22.70
CA ARG A 146 11.50 -0.76 22.50
C ARG A 146 11.85 0.65 22.08
N ALA A 147 13.12 1.06 22.27
CA ALA A 147 13.63 2.32 21.77
C ALA A 147 13.39 2.45 20.24
N PHE A 148 13.15 3.69 19.79
CA PHE A 148 13.00 4.01 18.36
C PHE A 148 14.27 3.64 17.61
N ASN A 149 14.15 2.94 16.49
CA ASN A 149 15.28 2.42 15.73
C ASN A 149 15.19 2.80 14.24
N ILE A 150 16.21 2.41 13.47
CA ILE A 150 16.28 2.72 12.04
C ILE A 150 15.11 2.11 11.25
N GLY A 151 14.63 0.93 11.61
CA GLY A 151 13.49 0.28 10.96
C GLY A 151 12.19 1.07 11.16
N ASP A 152 11.97 1.61 12.36
CA ASP A 152 10.82 2.49 12.65
C ASP A 152 10.87 3.76 11.79
N PHE A 153 12.06 4.34 11.62
CA PHE A 153 12.27 5.52 10.79
C PHE A 153 12.03 5.23 9.32
N LEU A 154 12.51 4.10 8.80
CA LEU A 154 12.28 3.68 7.42
C LEU A 154 10.78 3.44 7.17
N ALA A 155 10.11 2.76 8.09
CA ALA A 155 8.66 2.52 8.00
C ALA A 155 7.85 3.82 8.07
N PHE A 156 8.24 4.78 8.90
CA PHE A 156 7.64 6.11 8.94
C PHE A 156 7.81 6.85 7.60
N LEU A 157 9.03 6.89 7.06
CA LEU A 157 9.31 7.52 5.77
C LEU A 157 8.57 6.83 4.63
N SER A 158 8.37 5.51 4.72
CA SER A 158 7.60 4.76 3.73
C SER A 158 6.15 5.26 3.64
N GLY A 159 5.49 5.49 4.78
CA GLY A 159 4.14 6.03 4.86
C GLY A 159 4.03 7.43 4.26
N VAL A 160 5.01 8.30 4.52
CA VAL A 160 5.08 9.64 3.91
C VAL A 160 5.26 9.56 2.40
N SER A 161 6.21 8.73 1.94
CA SER A 161 6.52 8.55 0.51
C SER A 161 5.32 8.00 -0.26
N TRP A 162 4.63 7.00 0.32
CA TRP A 162 3.40 6.44 -0.24
C TRP A 162 2.27 7.47 -0.31
N ALA A 163 2.09 8.30 0.74
CA ALA A 163 1.10 9.37 0.76
C ALA A 163 1.35 10.42 -0.32
N ILE A 164 2.62 10.81 -0.55
CA ILE A 164 3.02 11.71 -1.65
C ILE A 164 2.64 11.08 -3.00
N GLY A 165 3.01 9.82 -3.23
CA GLY A 165 2.68 9.10 -4.47
C GLY A 165 1.17 9.01 -4.72
N GLY A 166 0.38 8.70 -3.67
CA GLY A 166 -1.08 8.69 -3.74
C GLY A 166 -1.68 10.06 -4.07
N ALA A 167 -1.13 11.13 -3.51
CA ALA A 167 -1.53 12.50 -3.85
C ALA A 167 -1.17 12.87 -5.29
N MET A 168 0.00 12.42 -5.78
CA MET A 168 0.40 12.61 -7.18
C MET A 168 -0.52 11.86 -8.14
N LEU A 169 -0.94 10.62 -7.82
CA LEU A 169 -1.90 9.87 -8.62
C LEU A 169 -3.23 10.61 -8.78
N ASN A 170 -3.71 11.23 -7.70
CA ASN A 170 -4.93 12.04 -7.74
C ASN A 170 -4.71 13.37 -8.50
N ARG A 171 -3.59 14.04 -8.25
CA ARG A 171 -3.26 15.34 -8.88
C ARG A 171 -3.05 15.22 -10.39
N TYR A 172 -2.39 14.14 -10.81
CA TYR A 172 -2.06 13.86 -12.21
C TYR A 172 -2.93 12.73 -12.75
N ASN A 173 -4.25 12.86 -12.62
CA ASN A 173 -5.22 11.85 -13.02
C ASN A 173 -5.32 11.66 -14.55
N ASP A 174 -4.66 12.53 -15.33
CA ASP A 174 -4.42 12.40 -16.76
C ASP A 174 -3.32 11.40 -17.11
N VAL A 175 -2.45 11.07 -16.15
CA VAL A 175 -1.36 10.10 -16.34
C VAL A 175 -1.93 8.68 -16.38
N PRO A 176 -1.59 7.86 -17.38
CA PRO A 176 -2.03 6.47 -17.42
C PRO A 176 -1.54 5.70 -16.18
N PHE A 177 -2.47 5.21 -15.36
CA PHE A 177 -2.13 4.47 -14.14
C PHE A 177 -1.26 3.24 -14.41
N VAL A 178 -1.39 2.60 -15.57
CA VAL A 178 -0.54 1.48 -16.01
C VAL A 178 0.93 1.90 -16.08
N ALA A 179 1.22 3.10 -16.60
CA ALA A 179 2.59 3.62 -16.67
C ALA A 179 3.14 3.91 -15.27
N SER A 180 2.33 4.51 -14.39
CA SER A 180 2.72 4.76 -12.99
C SER A 180 2.96 3.45 -12.22
N THR A 181 2.12 2.44 -12.44
CA THR A 181 2.28 1.10 -11.85
C THR A 181 3.55 0.41 -12.36
N PHE A 182 3.85 0.51 -13.66
CA PHE A 182 5.11 -0.02 -14.20
C PHE A 182 6.32 0.59 -13.50
N PHE A 183 6.37 1.93 -13.41
CA PHE A 183 7.51 2.60 -12.76
C PHE A 183 7.57 2.32 -11.26
N GLN A 184 6.43 2.16 -10.57
CA GLN A 184 6.42 1.77 -9.17
C GLN A 184 7.10 0.40 -8.98
N PHE A 185 6.72 -0.60 -9.77
CA PHE A 185 7.32 -1.92 -9.70
C PHE A 185 8.79 -1.90 -10.12
N LEU A 186 9.13 -1.18 -11.19
CA LEU A 186 10.52 -1.07 -11.65
C LEU A 186 11.41 -0.40 -10.60
N VAL A 187 10.95 0.70 -10.00
CA VAL A 187 11.70 1.42 -8.95
C VAL A 187 11.85 0.53 -7.72
N ALA A 188 10.79 -0.15 -7.27
CA ALA A 188 10.87 -1.07 -6.14
C ALA A 188 11.87 -2.20 -6.41
N ALA A 189 11.85 -2.80 -7.61
CA ALA A 189 12.78 -3.85 -8.00
C ALA A 189 14.24 -3.41 -8.01
N VAL A 190 14.50 -2.15 -8.42
CA VAL A 190 15.88 -1.63 -8.56
C VAL A 190 16.40 -1.06 -7.23
N VAL A 191 15.56 -0.30 -6.51
CA VAL A 191 15.99 0.46 -5.34
C VAL A 191 16.23 -0.43 -4.11
N ILE A 192 15.60 -1.61 -4.05
CA ILE A 192 15.75 -2.51 -2.89
C ILE A 192 17.21 -2.95 -2.69
N PHE A 193 17.93 -3.29 -3.74
CA PHE A 193 19.30 -3.81 -3.63
C PHE A 193 20.32 -2.78 -3.13
N PRO A 194 20.42 -1.55 -3.72
CA PRO A 194 21.37 -0.56 -3.20
C PRO A 194 21.03 -0.12 -1.78
N ILE A 195 19.76 -0.01 -1.40
CA ILE A 195 19.40 0.34 -0.02
C ILE A 195 19.77 -0.81 0.92
N SER A 196 19.47 -2.07 0.59
CA SER A 196 19.84 -3.23 1.41
C SER A 196 21.36 -3.36 1.57
N LEU A 197 22.11 -3.03 0.51
CA LEU A 197 23.58 -2.98 0.58
C LEU A 197 24.07 -1.86 1.51
N MET A 198 23.48 -0.67 1.42
CA MET A 198 23.87 0.50 2.25
C MET A 198 23.60 0.28 3.75
N VAL A 199 22.52 -0.44 4.08
CA VAL A 199 22.19 -0.78 5.48
C VAL A 199 22.81 -2.09 5.94
N GLY A 200 23.60 -2.77 5.10
CA GLY A 200 24.38 -3.95 5.47
C GLY A 200 23.57 -5.23 5.67
N ILE A 201 22.40 -5.36 5.03
CA ILE A 201 21.52 -6.53 5.17
C ILE A 201 21.43 -7.38 3.90
N LEU A 202 22.07 -6.98 2.81
CA LEU A 202 21.99 -7.72 1.54
C LEU A 202 22.65 -9.10 1.68
N ILE A 203 21.83 -10.14 1.70
CA ILE A 203 22.26 -11.53 1.71
C ILE A 203 22.13 -12.06 0.27
N VAL A 204 23.18 -12.73 -0.24
CA VAL A 204 23.14 -13.36 -1.57
C VAL A 204 22.55 -14.78 -1.41
N PRO A 205 21.47 -15.14 -2.13
CA PRO A 205 20.87 -16.47 -2.06
C PRO A 205 21.77 -17.52 -2.71
N ASP A 206 21.52 -18.78 -2.39
CA ASP A 206 21.91 -19.84 -3.30
C ASP A 206 21.08 -19.72 -4.59
N PHE A 207 21.73 -19.58 -5.72
CA PHE A 207 21.04 -19.42 -7.00
C PHE A 207 20.32 -20.68 -7.45
N GLY A 208 20.70 -21.88 -6.97
CA GLY A 208 19.96 -23.10 -7.21
C GLY A 208 18.57 -23.02 -6.56
N ASP A 209 18.52 -22.74 -5.26
CA ASP A 209 17.27 -22.58 -4.50
C ASP A 209 16.43 -21.44 -5.07
N PHE A 210 17.05 -20.31 -5.39
CA PHE A 210 16.37 -19.17 -6.00
C PHE A 210 15.62 -19.55 -7.29
N TRP A 211 16.28 -20.27 -8.22
CA TRP A 211 15.64 -20.64 -9.48
C TRP A 211 14.53 -21.67 -9.30
N VAL A 212 14.67 -22.59 -8.36
CA VAL A 212 13.60 -23.54 -8.01
C VAL A 212 12.34 -22.83 -7.52
N GLN A 213 12.49 -21.72 -6.79
CA GLN A 213 11.37 -20.97 -6.24
C GLN A 213 10.79 -19.90 -7.19
N THR A 214 11.39 -19.68 -8.37
CA THR A 214 10.92 -18.72 -9.37
C THR A 214 9.43 -18.84 -9.72
N PRO A 215 8.83 -20.05 -9.90
CA PRO A 215 7.40 -20.17 -10.18
C PRO A 215 6.51 -19.57 -9.08
N VAL A 216 6.86 -19.73 -7.82
CA VAL A 216 6.11 -19.16 -6.69
C VAL A 216 6.17 -17.63 -6.74
N MET A 217 7.34 -17.06 -7.01
CA MET A 217 7.53 -15.61 -7.14
C MET A 217 6.73 -15.05 -8.34
N ILE A 218 6.69 -15.76 -9.48
CA ILE A 218 5.88 -15.35 -10.64
C ILE A 218 4.39 -15.37 -10.30
N ILE A 219 3.91 -16.43 -9.65
CA ILE A 219 2.50 -16.54 -9.24
C ILE A 219 2.16 -15.40 -8.26
N ALA A 220 3.00 -15.14 -7.26
CA ALA A 220 2.81 -14.03 -6.33
C ALA A 220 2.75 -12.67 -7.07
N ALA A 221 3.64 -12.44 -8.02
CA ALA A 221 3.64 -11.22 -8.83
C ALA A 221 2.32 -11.04 -9.61
N LEU A 222 1.84 -12.10 -10.25
CA LEU A 222 0.67 -12.03 -11.14
C LEU A 222 -0.67 -12.04 -10.39
N VAL A 223 -0.74 -12.72 -9.25
CA VAL A 223 -2.01 -12.92 -8.53
C VAL A 223 -2.19 -11.90 -7.40
N LEU A 224 -1.11 -11.57 -6.70
CA LEU A 224 -1.19 -10.67 -5.53
C LEU A 224 -0.70 -9.24 -5.87
N PHE A 225 0.51 -9.08 -6.38
CA PHE A 225 1.13 -7.78 -6.55
C PHE A 225 0.51 -6.95 -7.67
N LEU A 226 0.50 -7.50 -8.88
CA LEU A 226 0.07 -6.78 -10.08
C LEU A 226 -1.39 -6.32 -10.02
N PRO A 227 -2.39 -7.19 -9.74
CA PRO A 227 -3.79 -6.75 -9.73
C PRO A 227 -4.07 -5.79 -8.57
N SER A 228 -3.42 -5.97 -7.41
CA SER A 228 -3.62 -5.10 -6.26
C SER A 228 -3.18 -3.68 -6.54
N ILE A 229 -1.94 -3.48 -7.00
CA ILE A 229 -1.41 -2.14 -7.25
C ILE A 229 -2.10 -1.48 -8.45
N LEU A 230 -2.37 -2.22 -9.55
CA LEU A 230 -3.12 -1.68 -10.68
C LEU A 230 -4.48 -1.13 -10.25
N SER A 231 -5.23 -1.88 -9.44
CA SER A 231 -6.55 -1.48 -8.98
C SER A 231 -6.49 -0.28 -8.02
N ILE A 232 -5.55 -0.29 -7.05
CA ILE A 232 -5.35 0.80 -6.12
C ILE A 232 -4.93 2.08 -6.87
N PHE A 233 -4.02 2.00 -7.85
CA PHE A 233 -3.58 3.15 -8.62
C PHE A 233 -4.68 3.71 -9.51
N TRP A 234 -5.46 2.83 -10.15
CA TRP A 234 -6.65 3.25 -10.89
C TRP A 234 -7.63 4.00 -9.98
N ALA A 235 -7.96 3.44 -8.82
CA ALA A 235 -8.91 4.04 -7.89
C ALA A 235 -8.39 5.37 -7.30
N SER A 236 -7.08 5.48 -7.05
CA SER A 236 -6.44 6.68 -6.52
C SER A 236 -6.54 7.90 -7.45
N GLN A 237 -6.82 7.69 -8.74
CA GLN A 237 -7.10 8.80 -9.66
C GLN A 237 -8.45 9.46 -9.39
N TYR A 238 -9.37 8.77 -8.72
CA TYR A 238 -10.74 9.23 -8.46
C TYR A 238 -11.04 9.49 -6.99
N LEU A 239 -10.19 8.99 -6.08
CA LEU A 239 -10.36 9.14 -4.64
C LEU A 239 -9.26 10.03 -4.07
N PHE A 240 -9.62 10.84 -3.08
CA PHE A 240 -8.63 11.60 -2.34
C PHE A 240 -7.70 10.68 -1.54
N PRO A 241 -6.41 11.04 -1.42
CA PRO A 241 -5.39 10.16 -0.85
C PRO A 241 -5.67 9.74 0.60
N GLY A 242 -6.25 10.61 1.43
CA GLY A 242 -6.64 10.27 2.80
C GLY A 242 -7.68 9.14 2.87
N ARG A 243 -8.63 9.12 1.91
CA ARG A 243 -9.61 8.05 1.79
C ARG A 243 -8.97 6.73 1.37
N VAL A 244 -8.08 6.79 0.38
CA VAL A 244 -7.34 5.60 -0.08
C VAL A 244 -6.53 4.99 1.06
N GLY A 245 -5.75 5.81 1.79
CA GLY A 245 -4.94 5.34 2.90
C GLY A 245 -5.75 4.67 4.01
N LEU A 246 -6.93 5.19 4.34
CA LEU A 246 -7.80 4.59 5.34
C LEU A 246 -8.41 3.27 4.88
N LEU A 247 -8.85 3.19 3.62
CA LEU A 247 -9.41 1.96 3.04
C LEU A 247 -8.37 0.85 2.89
N MET A 248 -7.09 1.19 2.70
CA MET A 248 -5.98 0.23 2.66
C MET A 248 -5.76 -0.47 4.00
N MET A 249 -6.28 0.02 5.13
CA MET A 249 -6.18 -0.69 6.42
C MET A 249 -6.86 -2.08 6.39
N SER A 250 -7.69 -2.39 5.38
CA SER A 250 -8.23 -3.73 5.15
C SER A 250 -7.13 -4.80 4.95
N GLU A 251 -5.95 -4.43 4.46
CA GLU A 251 -4.76 -5.28 4.37
C GLU A 251 -4.38 -5.84 5.74
N VAL A 252 -4.30 -4.97 6.76
CA VAL A 252 -3.86 -5.38 8.11
C VAL A 252 -4.86 -6.36 8.72
N LEU A 253 -6.17 -6.16 8.47
CA LEU A 253 -7.19 -7.08 8.95
C LEU A 253 -6.97 -8.48 8.39
N VAL A 254 -6.75 -8.59 7.07
CA VAL A 254 -6.52 -9.89 6.42
C VAL A 254 -5.20 -10.49 6.87
N ALA A 255 -4.13 -9.69 6.94
CA ALA A 255 -2.83 -10.17 7.40
C ALA A 255 -2.93 -10.78 8.81
N VAL A 256 -3.46 -10.04 9.78
CA VAL A 256 -3.54 -10.47 11.18
C VAL A 256 -4.52 -11.64 11.38
N ILE A 257 -5.69 -11.60 10.74
CA ILE A 257 -6.67 -12.70 10.85
C ILE A 257 -6.13 -13.97 10.19
N SER A 258 -5.52 -13.86 9.00
CA SER A 258 -5.00 -15.03 8.30
C SER A 258 -3.79 -15.66 9.02
N THR A 259 -2.89 -14.86 9.59
CA THR A 259 -1.79 -15.40 10.40
C THR A 259 -2.30 -16.12 11.64
N SER A 260 -3.27 -15.54 12.35
CA SER A 260 -3.86 -16.16 13.53
C SER A 260 -4.62 -17.47 13.23
N LEU A 261 -5.18 -17.62 12.04
CA LEU A 261 -5.88 -18.84 11.64
C LEU A 261 -4.93 -19.94 11.14
N LEU A 262 -3.79 -19.54 10.55
CA LEU A 262 -2.88 -20.46 9.89
C LEU A 262 -1.64 -20.81 10.73
N LEU A 263 -1.36 -20.03 11.77
CA LEU A 263 -0.19 -20.20 12.64
C LEU A 263 -0.66 -20.42 14.08
N GLU A 264 -0.31 -21.57 14.65
CA GLU A 264 -0.74 -21.98 16.01
C GLU A 264 -0.19 -21.03 17.08
N ASP A 265 0.98 -20.42 16.83
CA ASP A 265 1.65 -19.52 17.78
C ASP A 265 1.12 -18.08 17.76
N GLU A 266 0.22 -17.72 16.83
CA GLU A 266 -0.26 -16.34 16.63
C GLU A 266 -1.77 -16.20 16.94
N GLN A 267 -2.20 -16.64 18.12
CA GLN A 267 -3.61 -16.57 18.53
C GLN A 267 -4.04 -15.15 18.89
N LEU A 268 -5.15 -14.69 18.30
CA LEU A 268 -5.72 -13.39 18.60
C LEU A 268 -6.41 -13.37 19.98
N GLN A 269 -6.00 -12.44 20.83
CA GLN A 269 -6.67 -12.13 22.08
C GLN A 269 -7.91 -11.24 21.84
N PHE A 270 -8.79 -11.14 22.83
CA PHE A 270 -10.02 -10.33 22.72
C PHE A 270 -9.75 -8.87 22.32
N ILE A 271 -8.66 -8.27 22.80
CA ILE A 271 -8.26 -6.89 22.47
C ILE A 271 -8.00 -6.71 20.97
N HIS A 272 -7.43 -7.70 20.30
CA HIS A 272 -7.15 -7.67 18.87
C HIS A 272 -8.45 -7.67 18.04
N TRP A 273 -9.47 -8.41 18.48
CA TRP A 273 -10.80 -8.40 17.84
C TRP A 273 -11.51 -7.04 17.98
N ILE A 274 -11.33 -6.33 19.10
CA ILE A 274 -11.80 -4.95 19.24
C ILE A 274 -11.10 -4.05 18.24
N GLY A 275 -9.76 -4.19 18.08
CA GLY A 275 -8.97 -3.44 17.10
C GLY A 275 -9.46 -3.67 15.68
N ALA A 276 -9.69 -4.93 15.30
CA ALA A 276 -10.25 -5.30 14.00
C ALA A 276 -11.63 -4.64 13.74
N ALA A 277 -12.52 -4.71 14.73
CA ALA A 277 -13.85 -4.09 14.64
C ALA A 277 -13.77 -2.57 14.44
N LEU A 278 -12.86 -1.88 15.13
CA LEU A 278 -12.67 -0.44 14.98
C LEU A 278 -12.17 -0.07 13.58
N ILE A 279 -11.26 -0.84 12.97
CA ILE A 279 -10.78 -0.62 11.59
C ILE A 279 -11.95 -0.79 10.61
N ILE A 280 -12.80 -1.81 10.80
CA ILE A 280 -14.00 -2.01 9.98
C ILE A 280 -14.94 -0.82 10.11
N ILE A 281 -15.21 -0.35 11.33
CA ILE A 281 -16.06 0.81 11.60
C ILE A 281 -15.50 2.06 10.92
N ALA A 282 -14.20 2.31 11.04
CA ALA A 282 -13.53 3.45 10.39
C ALA A 282 -13.72 3.41 8.86
N SER A 283 -13.54 2.24 8.25
CA SER A 283 -13.76 2.03 6.81
C SER A 283 -15.21 2.26 6.40
N ILE A 284 -16.18 1.77 7.17
CA ILE A 284 -17.62 2.00 6.92
C ILE A 284 -17.96 3.49 7.04
N VAL A 285 -17.45 4.18 8.05
CA VAL A 285 -17.64 5.63 8.22
C VAL A 285 -17.13 6.38 6.99
N GLU A 286 -15.98 6.00 6.44
CA GLU A 286 -15.43 6.66 5.25
C GLU A 286 -16.17 6.28 3.95
N LEU A 287 -16.70 5.07 3.85
CA LEU A 287 -17.50 4.61 2.70
C LEU A 287 -18.86 5.32 2.59
N THR A 288 -19.44 5.71 3.72
CA THR A 288 -20.78 6.35 3.75
C THR A 288 -20.71 7.72 3.05
N PRO A 289 -21.59 8.02 2.09
CA PRO A 289 -21.59 9.32 1.44
C PRO A 289 -21.91 10.43 2.46
N ALA A 290 -21.19 11.57 2.37
CA ALA A 290 -21.56 12.73 3.15
C ALA A 290 -23.00 13.13 2.79
N ARG A 291 -23.88 13.25 3.77
CA ARG A 291 -25.23 13.81 3.58
C ARG A 291 -25.05 15.18 2.91
N LYS A 292 -25.53 15.35 1.67
CA LYS A 292 -25.64 16.68 1.08
C LYS A 292 -26.43 17.55 2.09
N LYS A 293 -25.81 18.62 2.60
CA LYS A 293 -26.58 19.65 3.29
C LYS A 293 -27.71 20.03 2.32
N ALA A 294 -28.94 19.83 2.76
CA ALA A 294 -30.08 20.36 2.04
C ALA A 294 -29.81 21.85 1.83
N GLU A 295 -29.75 22.29 0.58
CA GLU A 295 -29.72 23.71 0.26
C GLU A 295 -30.96 24.30 0.95
N SER A 296 -30.70 25.16 1.92
CA SER A 296 -31.77 25.97 2.52
C SER A 296 -32.45 26.71 1.38
N PRO A 297 -33.78 26.59 1.22
CA PRO A 297 -34.48 27.34 0.16
C PRO A 297 -34.16 28.81 0.31
N ALA A 298 -33.59 29.42 -0.74
CA ALA A 298 -33.34 30.82 -0.80
C ALA A 298 -34.67 31.53 -0.51
N ILE A 299 -34.76 32.20 0.63
CA ILE A 299 -35.87 33.13 0.95
C ILE A 299 -35.75 34.24 -0.08
N LYS A 300 -36.76 34.30 -0.98
CA LYS A 300 -36.95 35.39 -1.93
C LYS A 300 -37.36 36.67 -1.22
#